data_a210cea6400c460a600f72fe7e0e33e6
#
_entry.id   a210cea6400c460a600f72fe7e0e33e6
#
_cell.length_a   1.000
_cell.length_b   1.000
_cell.length_c   1.000
_cell.angle_alpha   90.00
_cell.angle_beta   90.00
_cell.angle_gamma   90.00
#
_symmetry.space_group_name_H-M   'P 1'
#
loop_
_entity.id
_entity.type
_entity.pdbx_description
1 polymer ?
#
loop_
_entity_poly.entity_id
_entity_poly.type
_entity_poly.pdbx_seq_one_letter_code
_entity_poly.pdbx_strand_id
1 'polypeptide(L)'
;MQKILVIDDDRDMCLLLNRFLSKHGFSVSEANTSKRALEIIEKEDFDLVLCDFRLDGLDGKTMLIKIKERFPDVPVIIITGYSDIKVAVEVMKLGAYDYVTKPLFPDEIILTIRKALEDKSKAPSEPAPKVGSEKTFESNRDTSPAASKNYSVSGEYIFGNSPQFRAILQQIELVGPTNYSVIIYGESGSGKEAIAQEIHKRSKRANKPFVAIDCGALSKEL
;
A
#
# COMPACT_ATOMS: atom_id res chain seq x y z
N MET A 1 13.34 -15.21 15.61
CA MET A 1 12.90 -15.02 14.22
C MET A 1 11.45 -14.61 14.30
N GLN A 2 11.08 -13.46 13.73
CA GLN A 2 9.70 -12.95 13.82
C GLN A 2 8.77 -13.80 12.95
N LYS A 3 7.59 -14.11 13.49
CA LYS A 3 6.63 -15.05 12.91
C LYS A 3 5.45 -14.31 12.30
N ILE A 4 5.21 -14.52 11.01
CA ILE A 4 4.14 -13.88 10.24
C ILE A 4 3.12 -14.93 9.80
N LEU A 5 1.84 -14.67 10.02
CA LEU A 5 0.74 -15.46 9.46
C LEU A 5 0.25 -14.77 8.19
N VAL A 6 0.18 -15.50 7.09
CA VAL A 6 -0.42 -15.06 5.81
C VAL A 6 -1.74 -15.79 5.62
N ILE A 7 -2.82 -15.03 5.45
CA ILE A 7 -4.18 -15.54 5.23
C ILE A 7 -4.67 -14.99 3.89
N ASP A 8 -4.78 -15.85 2.90
CA ASP A 8 -5.26 -15.51 1.54
C ASP A 8 -5.83 -16.78 0.91
N ASP A 9 -6.99 -16.75 0.27
CA ASP A 9 -7.59 -17.90 -0.41
C ASP A 9 -6.86 -18.25 -1.71
N ASP A 10 -6.09 -17.32 -2.26
CA ASP A 10 -5.18 -17.54 -3.37
C ASP A 10 -3.88 -18.23 -2.88
N ARG A 11 -3.76 -19.52 -3.21
CA ARG A 11 -2.58 -20.33 -2.85
C ARG A 11 -1.28 -19.81 -3.47
N ASP A 12 -1.34 -19.30 -4.68
CA ASP A 12 -0.17 -18.78 -5.38
C ASP A 12 0.32 -17.51 -4.70
N MET A 13 -0.60 -16.66 -4.23
CA MET A 13 -0.28 -15.48 -3.43
C MET A 13 0.35 -15.87 -2.09
N CYS A 14 -0.22 -16.83 -1.37
CA CYS A 14 0.38 -17.35 -0.13
C CYS A 14 1.81 -17.85 -0.35
N LEU A 15 2.02 -18.66 -1.39
CA LEU A 15 3.34 -19.20 -1.72
C LEU A 15 4.34 -18.11 -2.11
N LEU A 16 3.88 -17.11 -2.88
CA LEU A 16 4.70 -15.97 -3.26
C LEU A 16 5.15 -15.17 -2.03
N LEU A 17 4.20 -14.81 -1.17
CA LEU A 17 4.49 -14.07 0.07
C LEU A 17 5.37 -14.87 1.02
N ASN A 18 5.14 -16.18 1.15
CA ASN A 18 6.00 -17.03 1.98
C ASN A 18 7.44 -17.00 1.49
N ARG A 19 7.69 -17.28 0.21
CA ARG A 19 9.04 -17.26 -0.37
C ARG A 19 9.70 -15.89 -0.21
N PHE A 20 8.95 -14.84 -0.47
CA PHE A 20 9.44 -13.47 -0.36
C PHE A 20 9.82 -13.12 1.09
N LEU A 21 8.93 -13.34 2.04
CA LEU A 21 9.14 -13.00 3.44
C LEU A 21 10.21 -13.88 4.09
N SER A 22 10.25 -15.18 3.77
CA SER A 22 11.30 -16.10 4.26
C SER A 22 12.69 -15.65 3.79
N LYS A 23 12.81 -15.17 2.55
CA LYS A 23 14.05 -14.60 2.04
C LYS A 23 14.49 -13.34 2.81
N HIS A 24 13.55 -12.61 3.41
CA HIS A 24 13.82 -11.44 4.25
C HIS A 24 14.00 -11.76 5.74
N GLY A 25 14.07 -13.04 6.10
CA GLY A 25 14.39 -13.50 7.45
C GLY A 25 13.20 -13.68 8.38
N PHE A 26 11.97 -13.74 7.85
CA PHE A 26 10.77 -14.04 8.63
C PHE A 26 10.43 -15.54 8.63
N SER A 27 9.78 -16.00 9.69
CA SER A 27 9.13 -17.31 9.71
C SER A 27 7.68 -17.14 9.29
N VAL A 28 7.22 -17.90 8.30
CA VAL A 28 5.89 -17.69 7.70
C VAL A 28 5.03 -18.95 7.87
N SER A 29 3.82 -18.76 8.41
CA SER A 29 2.74 -19.75 8.39
C SER A 29 1.67 -19.29 7.39
N GLU A 30 1.08 -20.25 6.66
CA GLU A 30 0.09 -19.98 5.62
C GLU A 30 -1.28 -20.57 5.99
N ALA A 31 -2.33 -19.83 5.67
CA ALA A 31 -3.71 -20.30 5.77
C ALA A 31 -4.50 -19.90 4.52
N ASN A 32 -4.93 -20.89 3.75
CA ASN A 32 -5.66 -20.70 2.48
C ASN A 32 -7.18 -20.75 2.67
N THR A 33 -7.66 -20.85 3.89
CA THR A 33 -9.08 -20.80 4.24
C THR A 33 -9.26 -20.15 5.59
N SER A 34 -10.40 -19.50 5.79
CA SER A 34 -10.77 -18.90 7.08
C SER A 34 -10.74 -19.92 8.22
N LYS A 35 -11.21 -21.15 7.96
CA LYS A 35 -11.18 -22.24 8.95
C LYS A 35 -9.75 -22.58 9.37
N ARG A 36 -8.85 -22.74 8.38
CA ARG A 36 -7.45 -23.06 8.65
C ARG A 36 -6.75 -21.94 9.39
N ALA A 37 -7.06 -20.68 9.06
CA ALA A 37 -6.54 -19.51 9.77
C ALA A 37 -6.91 -19.54 11.25
N LEU A 38 -8.18 -19.81 11.57
CA LEU A 38 -8.64 -19.89 12.97
C LEU A 38 -7.97 -21.03 13.72
N GLU A 39 -7.83 -22.22 13.13
CA GLU A 39 -7.12 -23.35 13.74
C GLU A 39 -5.65 -23.03 14.07
N ILE A 40 -4.99 -22.26 13.22
CA ILE A 40 -3.60 -21.84 13.40
C ILE A 40 -3.53 -20.77 14.52
N ILE A 41 -4.41 -19.78 14.50
CA ILE A 41 -4.50 -18.70 15.49
C ILE A 41 -4.74 -19.26 16.90
N GLU A 42 -5.47 -20.37 17.03
CA GLU A 42 -5.69 -21.01 18.32
C GLU A 42 -4.43 -21.73 18.88
N LYS A 43 -3.53 -22.17 18.01
CA LYS A 43 -2.40 -23.05 18.37
C LYS A 43 -1.05 -22.35 18.42
N GLU A 44 -0.91 -21.23 17.72
CA GLU A 44 0.36 -20.58 17.50
C GLU A 44 0.28 -19.08 17.74
N ASP A 45 1.36 -18.49 18.23
CA ASP A 45 1.49 -17.05 18.41
C ASP A 45 2.23 -16.43 17.20
N PHE A 46 1.88 -15.16 16.89
CA PHE A 46 2.42 -14.42 15.75
C PHE A 46 2.87 -13.02 16.15
N ASP A 47 3.85 -12.52 15.42
CA ASP A 47 4.31 -11.15 15.57
C ASP A 47 3.54 -10.19 14.68
N LEU A 48 3.03 -10.67 13.52
CA LEU A 48 2.25 -9.91 12.55
C LEU A 48 1.34 -10.86 11.75
N VAL A 49 0.19 -10.35 11.31
CA VAL A 49 -0.72 -11.05 10.40
C VAL A 49 -0.94 -10.22 9.14
N LEU A 50 -0.77 -10.87 7.98
CA LEU A 50 -1.22 -10.39 6.68
C LEU A 50 -2.52 -11.12 6.35
N CYS A 51 -3.60 -10.39 6.09
CA CYS A 51 -4.92 -10.99 5.87
C CYS A 51 -5.56 -10.40 4.62
N ASP A 52 -5.93 -11.25 3.67
CA ASP A 52 -6.78 -10.79 2.56
C ASP A 52 -8.14 -10.36 3.09
N PHE A 53 -8.66 -9.30 2.50
CA PHE A 53 -9.99 -8.79 2.80
C PHE A 53 -11.11 -9.74 2.32
N ARG A 54 -10.87 -10.45 1.22
CA ARG A 54 -11.79 -11.46 0.70
C ARG A 54 -11.25 -12.85 0.99
N LEU A 55 -11.98 -13.59 1.80
CA LEU A 55 -11.68 -14.96 2.15
C LEU A 55 -12.91 -15.83 1.93
N ASP A 56 -12.69 -17.04 1.47
CA ASP A 56 -13.75 -18.03 1.41
C ASP A 56 -14.32 -18.33 2.80
N GLY A 57 -15.63 -18.08 2.97
CA GLY A 57 -16.39 -18.42 4.18
C GLY A 57 -16.46 -17.35 5.26
N LEU A 58 -15.48 -16.46 5.40
CA LEU A 58 -15.50 -15.29 6.28
C LEU A 58 -14.91 -14.09 5.56
N ASP A 59 -15.49 -12.91 5.76
CA ASP A 59 -14.88 -11.68 5.26
C ASP A 59 -13.68 -11.26 6.12
N GLY A 60 -12.78 -10.46 5.55
CA GLY A 60 -11.58 -10.00 6.23
C GLY A 60 -11.86 -9.16 7.48
N LYS A 61 -13.02 -8.50 7.57
CA LYS A 61 -13.43 -7.75 8.78
C LYS A 61 -13.70 -8.70 9.94
N THR A 62 -14.47 -9.74 9.70
CA THR A 62 -14.77 -10.76 10.71
C THR A 62 -13.50 -11.48 11.14
N MET A 63 -12.60 -11.77 10.19
CA MET A 63 -11.30 -12.36 10.50
C MET A 63 -10.45 -11.41 11.36
N LEU A 64 -10.37 -10.12 11.00
CA LEU A 64 -9.67 -9.10 11.78
C LEU A 64 -10.17 -9.04 13.23
N ILE A 65 -11.48 -9.03 13.44
CA ILE A 65 -12.09 -9.01 14.79
C ILE A 65 -11.62 -10.23 15.57
N LYS A 66 -11.71 -11.44 15.01
CA LYS A 66 -11.30 -12.69 15.66
C LYS A 66 -9.79 -12.72 15.98
N ILE A 67 -8.96 -12.18 15.09
CA ILE A 67 -7.53 -12.05 15.34
C ILE A 67 -7.29 -11.09 16.51
N LYS A 68 -7.97 -9.95 16.54
CA LYS A 68 -7.81 -8.95 17.60
C LYS A 68 -8.38 -9.38 18.95
N GLU A 69 -9.41 -10.21 18.97
CA GLU A 69 -9.92 -10.83 20.20
C GLU A 69 -8.87 -11.74 20.85
N ARG A 70 -8.11 -12.49 20.05
CA ARG A 70 -7.07 -13.42 20.54
C ARG A 70 -5.73 -12.72 20.76
N PHE A 71 -5.38 -11.78 19.89
CA PHE A 71 -4.11 -11.07 19.85
C PHE A 71 -4.32 -9.55 19.73
N PRO A 72 -4.70 -8.85 20.80
CA PRO A 72 -4.98 -7.39 20.74
C PRO A 72 -3.81 -6.56 20.20
N ASP A 73 -2.58 -6.93 20.60
CA ASP A 73 -1.36 -6.17 20.31
C ASP A 73 -0.66 -6.59 19.00
N VAL A 74 -1.10 -7.67 18.37
CA VAL A 74 -0.50 -8.11 17.10
C VAL A 74 -0.97 -7.21 15.96
N PRO A 75 -0.06 -6.57 15.22
CA PRO A 75 -0.42 -5.79 14.04
C PRO A 75 -1.02 -6.67 12.96
N VAL A 76 -2.17 -6.25 12.42
CA VAL A 76 -2.86 -6.90 11.32
C VAL A 76 -2.86 -5.95 10.14
N ILE A 77 -2.27 -6.36 9.03
CA ILE A 77 -2.28 -5.63 7.76
C ILE A 77 -3.31 -6.30 6.85
N ILE A 78 -4.30 -5.53 6.42
CA ILE A 78 -5.33 -6.01 5.50
C ILE A 78 -4.86 -5.80 4.06
N ILE A 79 -4.88 -6.86 3.27
CA ILE A 79 -4.57 -6.84 1.84
C ILE A 79 -5.87 -6.93 1.05
N THR A 80 -5.99 -6.19 -0.04
CA THR A 80 -7.24 -6.19 -0.82
C THR A 80 -7.03 -5.83 -2.29
N GLY A 81 -7.83 -6.42 -3.17
CA GLY A 81 -7.92 -6.01 -4.58
C GLY A 81 -8.81 -4.78 -4.84
N TYR A 82 -9.43 -4.23 -3.81
CA TYR A 82 -10.36 -3.10 -3.93
C TYR A 82 -9.80 -1.86 -3.24
N SER A 83 -9.77 -0.75 -3.96
CA SER A 83 -9.40 0.57 -3.44
C SER A 83 -10.59 1.35 -2.88
N ASP A 84 -11.53 0.68 -2.18
CA ASP A 84 -12.67 1.37 -1.58
C ASP A 84 -12.25 2.02 -0.25
N ILE A 85 -12.22 3.34 -0.25
CA ILE A 85 -11.88 4.17 0.92
C ILE A 85 -12.77 3.85 2.13
N LYS A 86 -14.06 3.52 1.91
CA LYS A 86 -14.97 3.19 3.00
C LYS A 86 -14.56 1.92 3.72
N VAL A 87 -14.14 0.90 2.96
CA VAL A 87 -13.63 -0.36 3.51
C VAL A 87 -12.34 -0.12 4.27
N ALA A 88 -11.40 0.66 3.72
CA ALA A 88 -10.16 1.02 4.39
C ALA A 88 -10.43 1.70 5.75
N VAL A 89 -11.30 2.72 5.78
CA VAL A 89 -11.67 3.42 7.02
C VAL A 89 -12.31 2.47 8.04
N GLU A 90 -13.13 1.53 7.58
CA GLU A 90 -13.83 0.59 8.45
C GLU A 90 -12.85 -0.41 9.11
N VAL A 91 -11.95 -1.01 8.34
CA VAL A 91 -10.96 -1.96 8.90
C VAL A 91 -9.96 -1.26 9.83
N MET A 92 -9.59 0.00 9.54
CA MET A 92 -8.76 0.79 10.43
C MET A 92 -9.46 1.06 11.79
N LYS A 93 -10.76 1.37 11.77
CA LYS A 93 -11.57 1.53 13.01
C LYS A 93 -11.70 0.24 13.81
N LEU A 94 -11.64 -0.92 13.15
CA LEU A 94 -11.65 -2.23 13.79
C LEU A 94 -10.27 -2.65 14.33
N GLY A 95 -9.26 -1.81 14.19
CA GLY A 95 -7.93 -2.02 14.75
C GLY A 95 -6.93 -2.68 13.79
N ALA A 96 -7.17 -2.65 12.49
CA ALA A 96 -6.11 -2.95 11.53
C ALA A 96 -4.95 -1.97 11.72
N TYR A 97 -3.72 -2.46 11.58
CA TYR A 97 -2.53 -1.63 11.61
C TYR A 97 -2.39 -0.82 10.33
N ASP A 98 -2.63 -1.46 9.19
CA ASP A 98 -2.58 -0.82 7.88
C ASP A 98 -3.46 -1.56 6.88
N TYR A 99 -3.67 -0.92 5.73
CA TYR A 99 -4.48 -1.39 4.62
C TYR A 99 -3.70 -1.23 3.31
N VAL A 100 -3.41 -2.33 2.63
CA VAL A 100 -2.59 -2.37 1.43
C VAL A 100 -3.39 -2.91 0.25
N THR A 101 -3.32 -2.23 -0.88
CA THR A 101 -4.03 -2.64 -2.10
C THR A 101 -3.18 -3.55 -2.98
N LYS A 102 -3.80 -4.58 -3.56
CA LYS A 102 -3.19 -5.40 -4.63
C LYS A 102 -3.15 -4.56 -5.93
N PRO A 103 -2.08 -4.60 -6.73
CA PRO A 103 -0.92 -5.48 -6.63
C PRO A 103 0.06 -5.09 -5.53
N LEU A 104 0.62 -6.08 -4.83
CA LEU A 104 1.60 -5.86 -3.77
C LEU A 104 2.96 -5.53 -4.38
N PHE A 105 3.52 -4.38 -3.99
CA PHE A 105 4.88 -4.02 -4.35
C PHE A 105 5.84 -4.52 -3.26
N PRO A 106 6.87 -5.33 -3.62
CA PRO A 106 7.77 -5.96 -2.67
C PRO A 106 8.40 -4.98 -1.67
N ASP A 107 8.86 -3.82 -2.15
CA ASP A 107 9.51 -2.82 -1.29
C ASP A 107 8.54 -2.12 -0.34
N GLU A 108 7.30 -1.89 -0.76
CA GLU A 108 6.27 -1.27 0.07
C GLU A 108 5.82 -2.23 1.18
N ILE A 109 5.50 -3.47 0.83
CA ILE A 109 4.99 -4.43 1.81
C ILE A 109 6.05 -4.75 2.88
N ILE A 110 7.33 -4.89 2.51
CA ILE A 110 8.39 -5.15 3.48
C ILE A 110 8.62 -3.96 4.41
N LEU A 111 8.52 -2.72 3.90
CA LEU A 111 8.62 -1.51 4.70
C LEU A 111 7.48 -1.42 5.71
N THR A 112 6.24 -1.67 5.27
CA THR A 112 5.05 -1.66 6.13
C THR A 112 5.14 -2.72 7.22
N ILE A 113 5.58 -3.94 6.88
CA ILE A 113 5.78 -5.03 7.85
C ILE A 113 6.83 -4.64 8.89
N ARG A 114 7.99 -4.14 8.49
CA ARG A 114 9.05 -3.73 9.42
C ARG A 114 8.59 -2.63 10.36
N LYS A 115 7.91 -1.62 9.83
CA LYS A 115 7.34 -0.54 10.63
C LYS A 115 6.33 -1.07 11.66
N ALA A 116 5.43 -1.96 11.25
CA ALA A 116 4.44 -2.56 12.14
C ALA A 116 5.09 -3.35 13.30
N LEU A 117 6.15 -4.09 13.01
CA LEU A 117 6.89 -4.86 13.99
C LEU A 117 7.73 -3.97 14.94
N GLU A 118 8.26 -2.87 14.44
CA GLU A 118 8.97 -1.88 15.27
C GLU A 118 8.01 -1.16 16.21
N ASP A 119 6.86 -0.74 15.74
CA ASP A 119 5.84 -0.06 16.55
C ASP A 119 5.30 -0.98 17.65
N LYS A 120 5.07 -2.28 17.34
CA LYS A 120 4.74 -3.29 18.35
C LYS A 120 5.80 -3.39 19.44
N SER A 121 7.08 -3.31 19.07
CA SER A 121 8.18 -3.42 20.04
C SER A 121 8.35 -2.20 20.94
N LYS A 122 7.81 -1.05 20.54
CA LYS A 122 7.92 0.23 21.27
C LYS A 122 6.71 0.53 22.15
N ALA A 123 5.60 -0.21 21.99
CA ALA A 123 4.40 0.00 22.78
C ALA A 123 4.61 -0.52 24.21
N PRO A 124 4.61 0.36 25.25
CA PRO A 124 4.34 -0.08 26.62
C PRO A 124 2.90 -0.58 26.65
N SER A 125 2.65 -1.64 27.40
CA SER A 125 1.32 -2.19 27.63
C SER A 125 0.43 -1.19 28.36
N GLU A 126 -0.22 -0.26 27.63
CA GLU A 126 -1.30 0.57 28.14
C GLU A 126 -2.48 0.59 27.15
N PRO A 127 -3.72 0.56 27.66
CA PRO A 127 -4.91 0.38 26.85
C PRO A 127 -5.18 1.61 25.96
N ALA A 128 -5.65 1.36 24.75
CA ALA A 128 -5.98 2.31 23.70
C ALA A 128 -6.71 3.56 24.19
N PRO A 129 -6.31 4.78 23.77
CA PRO A 129 -7.07 5.98 24.05
C PRO A 129 -8.31 6.04 23.14
N LYS A 130 -9.45 6.22 23.81
CA LYS A 130 -10.75 6.48 23.21
C LYS A 130 -10.69 7.69 22.29
N VAL A 131 -11.31 7.52 21.13
CA VAL A 131 -11.65 8.60 20.19
C VAL A 131 -12.38 9.72 20.92
N GLY A 132 -11.88 10.93 20.80
CA GLY A 132 -12.57 12.15 21.18
C GLY A 132 -11.65 13.35 21.26
N SER A 133 -11.58 14.12 20.22
CA SER A 133 -11.86 15.55 20.19
C SER A 133 -11.26 16.21 18.95
N GLU A 134 -12.13 16.89 18.27
CA GLU A 134 -11.82 17.93 17.30
C GLU A 134 -10.70 18.82 17.80
N LYS A 135 -9.66 18.99 17.01
CA LYS A 135 -8.77 20.15 17.13
C LYS A 135 -8.77 20.90 15.82
N THR A 136 -9.45 22.00 15.87
CA THR A 136 -9.35 23.19 15.03
C THR A 136 -7.91 23.45 14.59
N PHE A 137 -7.74 23.59 13.28
CA PHE A 137 -6.52 24.11 12.70
C PHE A 137 -6.42 25.62 12.98
N GLU A 138 -5.62 25.99 13.96
CA GLU A 138 -5.10 27.35 14.06
C GLU A 138 -3.77 27.44 13.31
N SER A 139 -3.79 28.38 12.40
CA SER A 139 -2.69 28.91 11.62
C SER A 139 -1.57 29.44 12.54
N ASN A 140 -0.37 28.89 12.44
CA ASN A 140 0.83 29.65 12.78
C ASN A 140 1.80 29.61 11.60
N ARG A 141 1.95 30.81 11.00
CA ARG A 141 3.06 31.18 10.13
C ARG A 141 4.28 31.39 11.03
N ASP A 142 5.40 30.70 10.69
CA ASP A 142 6.72 31.35 10.78
C ASP A 142 7.75 30.56 9.97
N THR A 143 8.16 31.18 8.95
CA THR A 143 9.45 31.44 8.28
C THR A 143 10.66 30.54 8.59
N SER A 144 11.16 29.81 7.57
CA SER A 144 12.47 30.06 6.94
C SER A 144 12.73 29.16 5.71
N PRO A 145 13.54 29.58 4.76
CA PRO A 145 13.43 29.13 3.36
C PRO A 145 14.39 27.99 3.06
N ALA A 146 13.82 26.82 2.82
CA ALA A 146 14.54 25.79 2.07
C ALA A 146 14.24 26.00 0.58
N ALA A 147 15.29 26.14 -0.20
CA ALA A 147 15.32 26.48 -1.61
C ALA A 147 14.17 25.84 -2.42
N SER A 148 13.25 26.67 -2.85
CA SER A 148 12.25 26.29 -3.85
C SER A 148 12.97 26.03 -5.18
N LYS A 149 13.20 24.79 -5.53
CA LYS A 149 13.43 24.41 -6.92
C LYS A 149 12.13 24.72 -7.66
N ASN A 150 12.10 25.83 -8.37
CA ASN A 150 11.04 26.14 -9.32
C ASN A 150 11.05 25.06 -10.40
N TYR A 151 10.10 24.13 -10.32
CA TYR A 151 9.85 23.19 -11.40
C TYR A 151 9.15 23.94 -12.53
N SER A 152 9.91 24.42 -13.50
CA SER A 152 9.36 24.94 -14.75
C SER A 152 8.95 23.75 -15.61
N VAL A 153 7.66 23.53 -15.73
CA VAL A 153 7.09 22.56 -16.66
C VAL A 153 6.94 23.26 -18.00
N SER A 154 7.78 22.92 -18.97
CA SER A 154 7.62 23.34 -20.35
C SER A 154 6.70 22.35 -21.06
N GLY A 155 5.46 22.71 -21.33
CA GLY A 155 4.56 21.85 -22.09
C GLY A 155 3.09 22.23 -21.97
N GLU A 156 2.26 21.60 -22.77
CA GLU A 156 0.82 21.82 -22.95
C GLU A 156 -0.06 21.61 -21.68
N TYR A 157 0.51 21.15 -20.58
CA TYR A 157 -0.25 20.82 -19.37
C TYR A 157 0.10 21.75 -18.21
N ILE A 158 -0.94 22.25 -17.53
CA ILE A 158 -0.82 23.06 -16.31
C ILE A 158 -0.87 22.10 -15.13
N PHE A 159 0.23 21.98 -14.41
CA PHE A 159 0.31 21.17 -13.20
C PHE A 159 0.08 22.03 -11.97
N GLY A 160 -0.76 21.53 -11.04
CA GLY A 160 -1.00 22.17 -9.76
C GLY A 160 0.23 22.11 -8.84
N ASN A 161 0.25 23.00 -7.84
CA ASN A 161 1.35 23.06 -6.86
C ASN A 161 0.97 22.39 -5.50
N SER A 162 0.10 21.40 -5.55
CA SER A 162 -0.33 20.68 -4.34
C SER A 162 0.80 19.79 -3.77
N PRO A 163 0.81 19.53 -2.45
CA PRO A 163 1.79 18.61 -1.86
C PRO A 163 1.77 17.22 -2.48
N GLN A 164 0.58 16.72 -2.83
CA GLN A 164 0.40 15.43 -3.48
C GLN A 164 1.05 15.39 -4.86
N PHE A 165 0.90 16.47 -5.63
CA PHE A 165 1.50 16.57 -6.94
C PHE A 165 3.03 16.67 -6.88
N ARG A 166 3.58 17.35 -5.87
CA ARG A 166 5.04 17.39 -5.65
C ARG A 166 5.61 16.00 -5.35
N ALA A 167 4.88 15.18 -4.59
CA ALA A 167 5.29 13.79 -4.33
C ALA A 167 5.34 12.97 -5.65
N ILE A 168 4.34 13.14 -6.53
CA ILE A 168 4.33 12.50 -7.86
C ILE A 168 5.53 12.96 -8.69
N LEU A 169 5.85 14.25 -8.69
CA LEU A 169 7.03 14.76 -9.42
C LEU A 169 8.33 14.16 -8.91
N GLN A 170 8.48 13.97 -7.61
CA GLN A 170 9.66 13.31 -7.03
C GLN A 170 9.75 11.84 -7.50
N GLN A 171 8.63 11.13 -7.54
CA GLN A 171 8.59 9.75 -8.07
C GLN A 171 8.98 9.71 -9.55
N ILE A 172 8.50 10.67 -10.36
CA ILE A 172 8.86 10.78 -11.77
C ILE A 172 10.38 11.02 -11.94
N GLU A 173 10.99 11.84 -11.08
CA GLU A 173 12.45 12.08 -11.12
C GLU A 173 13.26 10.81 -10.81
N LEU A 174 12.77 9.97 -9.91
CA LEU A 174 13.41 8.70 -9.55
C LEU A 174 13.27 7.65 -10.67
N VAL A 175 12.08 7.56 -11.27
CA VAL A 175 11.73 6.50 -12.23
C VAL A 175 12.16 6.86 -13.65
N GLY A 176 12.08 8.13 -14.05
CA GLY A 176 12.37 8.58 -15.42
C GLY A 176 13.70 8.08 -15.98
N PRO A 177 14.84 8.18 -15.26
CA PRO A 177 16.13 7.70 -15.74
C PRO A 177 16.30 6.19 -15.81
N THR A 178 15.35 5.42 -15.26
CA THR A 178 15.42 3.95 -15.19
C THR A 178 14.89 3.29 -16.47
N ASN A 179 15.05 1.96 -16.56
CA ASN A 179 14.44 1.15 -17.62
C ASN A 179 13.22 0.36 -17.09
N TYR A 180 12.65 0.77 -15.96
CA TYR A 180 11.51 0.08 -15.38
C TYR A 180 10.22 0.34 -16.18
N SER A 181 9.34 -0.65 -16.17
CA SER A 181 7.96 -0.46 -16.60
C SER A 181 7.19 0.26 -15.50
N VAL A 182 6.41 1.27 -15.88
CA VAL A 182 5.64 2.11 -14.96
C VAL A 182 4.16 1.91 -15.21
N ILE A 183 3.39 1.71 -14.16
CA ILE A 183 1.93 1.67 -14.22
C ILE A 183 1.40 2.94 -13.55
N ILE A 184 0.53 3.68 -14.24
CA ILE A 184 -0.08 4.91 -13.77
C ILE A 184 -1.56 4.66 -13.53
N TYR A 185 -1.99 4.75 -12.28
CA TYR A 185 -3.39 4.60 -11.88
C TYR A 185 -4.06 5.94 -11.64
N GLY A 186 -5.36 6.00 -11.92
CA GLY A 186 -6.19 7.18 -11.63
C GLY A 186 -7.51 7.14 -12.41
N GLU A 187 -8.46 7.97 -12.00
CA GLU A 187 -9.76 8.11 -12.66
C GLU A 187 -9.63 8.66 -14.09
N SER A 188 -10.67 8.50 -14.91
CA SER A 188 -10.70 9.13 -16.24
C SER A 188 -10.57 10.64 -16.09
N GLY A 189 -9.73 11.27 -16.92
CA GLY A 189 -9.48 12.71 -16.85
C GLY A 189 -8.51 13.16 -15.75
N SER A 190 -7.92 12.26 -14.94
CA SER A 190 -6.98 12.61 -13.85
C SER A 190 -5.57 13.02 -14.30
N GLY A 191 -5.32 13.15 -15.62
CA GLY A 191 -4.04 13.60 -16.16
C GLY A 191 -2.96 12.50 -16.29
N LYS A 192 -3.34 11.21 -16.32
CA LYS A 192 -2.40 10.10 -16.51
C LYS A 192 -1.50 10.24 -17.73
N GLU A 193 -2.04 10.75 -18.83
CA GLU A 193 -1.28 10.98 -20.06
C GLU A 193 -0.19 12.05 -19.87
N ALA A 194 -0.52 13.12 -19.16
CA ALA A 194 0.44 14.19 -18.84
C ALA A 194 1.60 13.64 -17.97
N ILE A 195 1.29 12.76 -17.01
CA ILE A 195 2.29 12.07 -16.18
C ILE A 195 3.18 11.16 -17.05
N ALA A 196 2.59 10.38 -17.95
CA ALA A 196 3.34 9.51 -18.86
C ALA A 196 4.29 10.29 -19.76
N GLN A 197 3.84 11.40 -20.31
CA GLN A 197 4.69 12.30 -21.10
C GLN A 197 5.81 12.92 -20.27
N GLU A 198 5.55 13.29 -19.02
CA GLU A 198 6.55 13.85 -18.13
C GLU A 198 7.63 12.82 -17.75
N ILE A 199 7.25 11.55 -17.53
CA ILE A 199 8.20 10.44 -17.35
C ILE A 199 9.05 10.28 -18.61
N HIS A 200 8.44 10.30 -19.81
CA HIS A 200 9.17 10.19 -21.07
C HIS A 200 10.19 11.31 -21.25
N LYS A 201 9.82 12.57 -20.99
CA LYS A 201 10.71 13.74 -21.07
C LYS A 201 11.94 13.61 -20.16
N ARG A 202 11.81 12.93 -19.01
CA ARG A 202 12.90 12.72 -18.04
C ARG A 202 13.64 11.39 -18.23
N SER A 203 13.23 10.59 -19.21
CA SER A 203 13.84 9.31 -19.50
C SER A 203 15.08 9.44 -20.38
N LYS A 204 15.89 8.37 -20.41
CA LYS A 204 17.01 8.23 -21.37
C LYS A 204 16.55 8.26 -22.84
N ARG A 205 15.23 8.17 -23.08
CA ARG A 205 14.59 8.16 -24.40
C ARG A 205 13.87 9.47 -24.71
N ALA A 206 14.12 10.54 -23.97
CA ALA A 206 13.46 11.84 -24.14
C ALA A 206 13.53 12.38 -25.59
N ASN A 207 14.59 12.03 -26.32
CA ASN A 207 14.79 12.42 -27.73
C ASN A 207 14.17 11.42 -28.73
N LYS A 208 13.47 10.40 -28.28
CA LYS A 208 12.77 9.43 -29.11
C LYS A 208 11.26 9.75 -29.15
N PRO A 209 10.53 9.29 -30.17
CA PRO A 209 9.09 9.56 -30.24
C PRO A 209 8.37 8.90 -29.07
N PHE A 210 7.41 9.63 -28.48
CA PHE A 210 6.44 9.09 -27.53
C PHE A 210 5.29 8.47 -28.33
N VAL A 211 5.05 7.17 -28.15
CA VAL A 211 3.98 6.43 -28.83
C VAL A 211 2.94 6.02 -27.82
N ALA A 212 1.74 6.57 -27.91
CA ALA A 212 0.57 6.18 -27.13
C ALA A 212 -0.29 5.20 -27.93
N ILE A 213 -0.71 4.09 -27.30
CA ILE A 213 -1.61 3.11 -27.89
C ILE A 213 -2.83 2.99 -26.97
N ASP A 214 -4.02 3.23 -27.51
CA ASP A 214 -5.27 2.96 -26.83
C ASP A 214 -5.69 1.51 -27.12
N CYS A 215 -5.54 0.65 -26.11
CA CYS A 215 -5.92 -0.77 -26.21
C CYS A 215 -7.44 -0.96 -26.40
N GLY A 216 -8.27 0.02 -26.00
CA GLY A 216 -9.71 0.00 -26.23
C GLY A 216 -10.11 0.24 -27.71
N ALA A 217 -9.23 0.89 -28.45
CA ALA A 217 -9.42 1.18 -29.87
C ALA A 217 -8.87 0.07 -30.81
N LEU A 218 -8.15 -0.91 -30.25
CA LEU A 218 -7.65 -2.03 -31.04
C LEU A 218 -8.79 -3.02 -31.36
N SER A 219 -8.98 -3.32 -32.64
CA SER A 219 -9.92 -4.35 -33.08
C SER A 219 -9.45 -5.73 -32.60
N LYS A 220 -10.42 -6.62 -32.29
CA LYS A 220 -10.12 -8.00 -31.83
C LYS A 220 -9.47 -8.90 -32.89
N GLU A 221 -9.14 -8.35 -34.05
CA GLU A 221 -8.63 -9.09 -35.25
C GLU A 221 -7.13 -8.86 -35.51
N LEU A 222 -6.36 -8.43 -34.49
CA LEU A 222 -4.90 -8.33 -34.59
C LEU A 222 -4.22 -9.38 -33.71
#